data_9bfb0d7f5697b60dda241fddc02168d2
#
_entry.id   9bfb0d7f5697b60dda241fddc02168d2
#
_cell.length_a   1.000
_cell.length_b   1.000
_cell.length_c   1.000
_cell.angle_alpha   90.00
_cell.angle_beta   90.00
_cell.angle_gamma   90.00
#
_symmetry.space_group_name_H-M   'P 1'
#
loop_
_entity.id
_entity.type
_entity.pdbx_description
1 polymer ?
#
loop_
_entity_poly.entity_id
_entity_poly.type
_entity_poly.pdbx_seq_one_letter_code
_entity_poly.pdbx_strand_id
1 'polypeptide(L)'
;EITTRLVGSEMCIRDSEYSDETSPSIFVKFKMDIMPGMFETAGAAGDAYVLIWTTTPWTLPANTAVSLAPDADYVMVQADGSNMIMARELVEQVAEIAGWESYDLVRGEDGEPVALKGREFTGLTYTCPVRQDLKGTIIYGDHVTLDSGTGAVHTAPGHGQDDYLVALEFDVPLLMPVDDNGVLTDEAVPFAGLDVDEANPVIIEWLRERGTLVAQKEILHSYPHCWRCHEPVIFRATDQWFVSMDKNSLRENALKAIENDVEWIPAWASNRIGSMVADRPDWCISRQRSWGVPIPVFKCAKCGSTVANEQTFDAVIDLFYREGADAWFTREPSEYLPRGVKCETCGCTELTPEKDILDVWWESGVSHTSVLKHREAEGLRFPADMYLEGSDQHRGWFQSSLLTSIGAYGVPPYKSVMHCGFTVDEEGRKMSKSLGNGIDPEEMCLSLIHI
;
A
#
# COMPACT_ATOMS: atom_id res chain seq x y z
N GLU A 1 0.93 -15.57 6.26
CA GLU A 1 1.93 -14.65 6.85
C GLU A 1 1.29 -13.30 7.10
N ILE A 2 1.38 -12.79 8.34
CA ILE A 2 0.98 -11.42 8.66
C ILE A 2 2.22 -10.57 8.55
N THR A 3 2.16 -9.52 7.74
CA THR A 3 3.21 -8.51 7.67
C THR A 3 2.58 -7.13 7.55
N THR A 4 3.15 -6.17 8.26
CA THR A 4 2.82 -4.76 8.07
C THR A 4 3.41 -4.35 6.73
N ARG A 5 2.55 -4.05 5.76
CA ARG A 5 2.95 -3.55 4.44
C ARG A 5 2.05 -2.40 4.05
N LEU A 6 2.59 -1.45 3.36
CA LEU A 6 1.76 -0.47 2.69
C LEU A 6 0.98 -1.19 1.58
N VAL A 7 -0.32 -1.33 1.77
CA VAL A 7 -1.21 -1.98 0.80
C VAL A 7 -1.69 -0.92 -0.17
N GLY A 8 -0.88 -0.62 -1.16
CA GLY A 8 -1.20 0.36 -2.20
C GLY A 8 -1.02 -0.20 -3.61
N SER A 9 -0.58 -1.46 -3.73
CA SER A 9 -0.40 -2.06 -5.03
C SER A 9 -1.72 -2.51 -5.65
N GLU A 10 -1.76 -2.70 -6.92
CA GLU A 10 -2.77 -3.21 -7.85
C GLU A 10 -4.27 -3.21 -7.45
N MET A 11 -4.67 -3.48 -6.19
CA MET A 11 -6.10 -3.55 -5.83
C MET A 11 -6.67 -2.20 -5.39
N CYS A 12 -5.92 -1.39 -4.65
CA CYS A 12 -6.36 -0.04 -4.29
C CYS A 12 -6.31 0.89 -5.52
N ILE A 13 -5.32 0.73 -6.39
CA ILE A 13 -5.23 1.46 -7.66
C ILE A 13 -6.38 1.10 -8.61
N ARG A 14 -6.90 -0.13 -8.56
CA ARG A 14 -8.06 -0.54 -9.38
C ARG A 14 -9.39 0.06 -8.93
N ASP A 15 -9.50 0.40 -7.66
CA ASP A 15 -10.72 0.91 -7.04
C ASP A 15 -10.66 2.42 -6.79
N SER A 16 -9.62 3.11 -7.30
CA SER A 16 -9.50 4.56 -7.26
C SER A 16 -9.60 5.17 -8.65
N GLU A 17 -10.24 6.33 -8.71
CA GLU A 17 -10.31 7.20 -9.87
C GLU A 17 -9.45 8.43 -9.59
N TYR A 18 -8.71 8.90 -10.59
CA TYR A 18 -7.89 10.09 -10.42
C TYR A 18 -8.69 11.32 -10.84
N SER A 19 -8.77 12.30 -9.96
CA SER A 19 -9.38 13.61 -10.24
C SER A 19 -8.49 14.74 -9.75
N ASP A 20 -8.76 15.95 -10.26
CA ASP A 20 -8.03 17.13 -9.84
C ASP A 20 -8.44 17.51 -8.41
N GLU A 21 -7.43 17.64 -7.52
CA GLU A 21 -7.58 18.02 -6.13
C GLU A 21 -6.71 19.25 -5.82
N THR A 22 -7.25 20.16 -5.01
CA THR A 22 -6.50 21.32 -4.52
C THR A 22 -5.96 21.04 -3.13
N SER A 23 -4.65 20.94 -3.01
CA SER A 23 -3.98 20.63 -1.75
C SER A 23 -3.06 21.75 -1.27
N PRO A 24 -2.89 21.93 0.05
CA PRO A 24 -1.88 22.82 0.59
C PRO A 24 -0.48 22.30 0.23
N SER A 25 0.35 23.16 -0.30
CA SER A 25 1.74 22.90 -0.61
C SER A 25 2.60 23.75 0.31
N ILE A 26 3.40 23.11 1.17
CA ILE A 26 4.21 23.79 2.19
C ILE A 26 5.69 23.46 2.09
N PHE A 27 6.50 24.47 2.41
CA PHE A 27 7.96 24.40 2.47
C PHE A 27 8.38 24.56 3.92
N VAL A 28 9.04 23.56 4.49
CA VAL A 28 9.32 23.48 5.91
C VAL A 28 10.79 23.22 6.15
N LYS A 29 11.42 24.00 7.03
CA LYS A 29 12.81 23.82 7.41
C LYS A 29 12.94 22.87 8.60
N PHE A 30 13.71 21.79 8.42
CA PHE A 30 14.02 20.79 9.43
C PHE A 30 15.45 21.02 9.93
N LYS A 31 15.61 21.26 11.24
CA LYS A 31 16.91 21.58 11.83
C LYS A 31 17.84 20.37 11.80
N MET A 32 18.98 20.51 11.15
CA MET A 32 20.03 19.49 11.17
C MET A 32 20.76 19.50 12.51
N ASP A 33 21.16 18.33 12.97
CA ASP A 33 21.91 18.18 14.21
C ASP A 33 23.35 18.65 14.06
N ILE A 34 23.92 18.49 12.87
CA ILE A 34 25.30 18.85 12.52
C ILE A 34 25.26 19.55 11.17
N MET A 35 26.03 20.66 11.07
CA MET A 35 26.28 21.29 9.78
C MET A 35 27.19 20.38 8.94
N PRO A 36 26.85 20.11 7.66
CA PRO A 36 27.77 19.35 6.80
C PRO A 36 29.11 20.05 6.67
N GLY A 37 30.20 19.31 6.91
CA GLY A 37 31.55 19.86 7.09
C GLY A 37 32.09 20.71 5.94
N MET A 38 31.66 20.46 4.68
CA MET A 38 32.08 21.29 3.55
C MET A 38 31.46 22.69 3.61
N PHE A 39 30.23 22.85 4.08
CA PHE A 39 29.61 24.17 4.26
C PHE A 39 30.22 24.91 5.46
N GLU A 40 30.58 24.21 6.54
CA GLU A 40 31.29 24.77 7.69
C GLU A 40 32.67 25.25 7.27
N THR A 41 33.44 24.49 6.50
CA THR A 41 34.75 24.86 5.96
C THR A 41 34.67 26.06 5.04
N ALA A 42 33.57 26.22 4.29
CA ALA A 42 33.29 27.38 3.46
C ALA A 42 32.80 28.60 4.23
N GLY A 43 32.80 28.55 5.57
CA GLY A 43 32.48 29.69 6.43
C GLY A 43 30.99 29.84 6.77
N ALA A 44 30.16 28.85 6.49
CA ALA A 44 28.79 28.87 6.97
C ALA A 44 28.78 28.78 8.51
N ALA A 45 28.01 29.65 9.15
CA ALA A 45 27.90 29.72 10.60
C ALA A 45 26.43 29.67 11.05
N GLY A 46 26.21 29.13 12.24
CA GLY A 46 24.85 29.00 12.81
C GLY A 46 24.18 27.66 12.50
N ASP A 47 22.88 27.62 12.70
CA ASP A 47 22.10 26.42 12.48
C ASP A 47 21.91 26.14 10.97
N ALA A 48 22.01 24.87 10.58
CA ALA A 48 21.69 24.41 9.24
C ALA A 48 20.32 23.70 9.24
N TYR A 49 19.60 23.84 8.15
CA TYR A 49 18.30 23.22 7.95
C TYR A 49 18.25 22.51 6.60
N VAL A 50 17.61 21.37 6.52
CA VAL A 50 17.15 20.84 5.23
C VAL A 50 15.76 21.37 4.96
N LEU A 51 15.54 21.94 3.77
CA LEU A 51 14.22 22.48 3.37
C LEU A 51 13.46 21.42 2.63
N ILE A 52 12.41 20.89 3.26
CA ILE A 52 11.53 19.88 2.66
C ILE A 52 10.31 20.54 2.01
N TRP A 53 9.68 19.79 1.12
CA TRP A 53 8.43 20.13 0.50
C TRP A 53 7.42 19.00 0.66
N THR A 54 6.15 19.32 0.97
CA THR A 54 5.05 18.35 1.06
C THR A 54 3.72 18.99 0.70
N THR A 55 2.81 18.16 0.16
CA THR A 55 1.41 18.49 -0.10
C THR A 55 0.46 17.87 0.93
N THR A 56 0.99 17.09 1.86
CA THR A 56 0.24 16.38 2.89
C THR A 56 0.77 16.71 4.29
N PRO A 57 0.51 17.90 4.83
CA PRO A 57 1.03 18.32 6.14
C PRO A 57 0.69 17.34 7.27
N TRP A 58 -0.45 16.67 7.20
CA TRP A 58 -0.90 15.69 8.20
C TRP A 58 0.02 14.47 8.35
N THR A 59 0.90 14.19 7.37
CA THR A 59 1.87 13.09 7.47
C THR A 59 3.15 13.47 8.21
N LEU A 60 3.39 14.75 8.50
CA LEU A 60 4.60 15.20 9.21
C LEU A 60 4.80 14.55 10.59
N PRO A 61 3.76 14.23 11.40
CA PRO A 61 3.95 13.47 12.64
C PRO A 61 4.49 12.06 12.44
N ALA A 62 4.38 11.49 11.23
CA ALA A 62 4.93 10.18 10.86
C ALA A 62 6.32 10.28 10.20
N ASN A 63 6.92 11.47 10.14
CA ASN A 63 8.23 11.67 9.54
C ASN A 63 9.33 10.86 10.24
N THR A 64 10.12 10.11 9.48
CA THR A 64 11.27 9.35 9.97
C THR A 64 12.52 9.54 9.12
N ALA A 65 12.37 10.02 7.88
CA ALA A 65 13.49 10.35 7.02
C ALA A 65 13.21 11.56 6.11
N VAL A 66 14.26 12.07 5.49
CA VAL A 66 14.21 12.97 4.35
C VAL A 66 14.99 12.33 3.23
N SER A 67 14.33 12.11 2.09
CA SER A 67 14.93 11.51 0.88
C SER A 67 15.45 12.59 -0.05
N LEU A 68 16.69 12.43 -0.53
CA LEU A 68 17.33 13.30 -1.51
C LEU A 68 17.55 12.56 -2.83
N ALA A 69 17.61 13.27 -3.95
CA ALA A 69 18.03 12.70 -5.23
C ALA A 69 19.53 12.37 -5.18
N PRO A 70 19.94 11.11 -5.43
CA PRO A 70 21.31 10.65 -5.10
C PRO A 70 22.42 11.41 -5.86
N ASP A 71 22.17 11.78 -7.11
CA ASP A 71 23.15 12.38 -8.02
C ASP A 71 22.94 13.89 -8.26
N ALA A 72 21.90 14.49 -7.67
CA ALA A 72 21.65 15.93 -7.77
C ALA A 72 22.62 16.73 -6.88
N ASP A 73 22.88 17.97 -7.29
CA ASP A 73 23.68 18.92 -6.53
C ASP A 73 22.81 19.65 -5.50
N TYR A 74 23.19 19.57 -4.22
CA TYR A 74 22.56 20.30 -3.13
C TYR A 74 23.48 21.42 -2.66
N VAL A 75 22.90 22.60 -2.50
CA VAL A 75 23.60 23.81 -2.06
C VAL A 75 23.00 24.34 -0.77
N MET A 76 23.76 25.13 -0.04
CA MET A 76 23.25 25.86 1.12
C MET A 76 22.92 27.29 0.72
N VAL A 77 21.65 27.64 0.88
CA VAL A 77 21.05 28.94 0.63
C VAL A 77 20.93 29.71 1.94
N GLN A 78 21.43 30.92 1.96
CA GLN A 78 21.29 31.86 3.08
C GLN A 78 20.20 32.86 2.74
N ALA A 79 19.03 32.73 3.35
CA ALA A 79 17.90 33.62 3.17
C ALA A 79 17.13 33.76 4.49
N ASP A 80 16.53 34.92 4.74
CA ASP A 80 15.74 35.23 5.93
C ASP A 80 16.41 34.80 7.26
N GLY A 81 17.75 34.99 7.35
CA GLY A 81 18.53 34.66 8.53
C GLY A 81 18.68 33.15 8.81
N SER A 82 18.40 32.29 7.84
CA SER A 82 18.50 30.83 7.94
C SER A 82 19.43 30.27 6.87
N ASN A 83 20.15 29.18 7.19
CA ASN A 83 20.93 28.40 6.25
C ASN A 83 20.12 27.16 5.83
N MET A 84 19.66 27.11 4.60
CA MET A 84 18.77 26.06 4.11
C MET A 84 19.40 25.25 2.99
N ILE A 85 19.37 23.94 3.10
CA ILE A 85 19.92 23.00 2.11
C ILE A 85 18.76 22.55 1.21
N MET A 86 18.96 22.69 -0.12
CA MET A 86 18.03 22.25 -1.15
C MET A 86 18.75 21.98 -2.47
N ALA A 87 18.09 21.33 -3.41
CA ALA A 87 18.65 21.09 -4.74
C ALA A 87 18.95 22.41 -5.46
N ARG A 88 20.15 22.51 -6.05
CA ARG A 88 20.64 23.72 -6.74
C ARG A 88 19.69 24.18 -7.84
N GLU A 89 19.12 23.25 -8.59
CA GLU A 89 18.25 23.52 -9.72
C GLU A 89 16.92 24.19 -9.32
N LEU A 90 16.49 23.99 -8.07
CA LEU A 90 15.22 24.48 -7.54
C LEU A 90 15.31 25.78 -6.74
N VAL A 91 16.52 26.31 -6.51
CA VAL A 91 16.73 27.49 -5.66
C VAL A 91 15.94 28.72 -6.16
N GLU A 92 15.99 29.02 -7.46
CA GLU A 92 15.29 30.18 -8.02
C GLU A 92 13.78 30.07 -7.87
N GLN A 93 13.22 28.87 -8.14
CA GLN A 93 11.79 28.60 -8.00
C GLN A 93 11.34 28.72 -6.54
N VAL A 94 12.13 28.18 -5.61
CA VAL A 94 11.84 28.28 -4.17
C VAL A 94 11.91 29.71 -3.69
N ALA A 95 12.91 30.48 -4.13
CA ALA A 95 13.07 31.90 -3.79
C ALA A 95 11.85 32.74 -4.24
N GLU A 96 11.35 32.50 -5.44
CA GLU A 96 10.14 33.16 -5.96
C GLU A 96 8.90 32.79 -5.10
N ILE A 97 8.70 31.50 -4.80
CA ILE A 97 7.56 31.04 -4.01
C ILE A 97 7.64 31.57 -2.56
N ALA A 98 8.83 31.59 -1.97
CA ALA A 98 9.07 32.08 -0.62
C ALA A 98 9.05 33.62 -0.53
N GLY A 99 9.11 34.32 -1.68
CA GLY A 99 9.15 35.78 -1.73
C GLY A 99 10.42 36.39 -1.19
N TRP A 100 11.57 35.69 -1.31
CA TRP A 100 12.85 36.21 -0.83
C TRP A 100 13.30 37.41 -1.66
N GLU A 101 13.52 38.53 -1.01
CA GLU A 101 14.04 39.74 -1.68
C GLU A 101 15.47 39.54 -2.18
N SER A 102 16.27 38.76 -1.44
CA SER A 102 17.62 38.37 -1.79
C SER A 102 18.00 37.07 -1.09
N TYR A 103 18.91 36.32 -1.69
CA TYR A 103 19.56 35.17 -1.08
C TYR A 103 21.00 35.06 -1.54
N ASP A 104 21.84 34.43 -0.74
CA ASP A 104 23.21 34.10 -1.07
C ASP A 104 23.43 32.58 -1.01
N LEU A 105 24.36 32.10 -1.84
CA LEU A 105 24.84 30.72 -1.78
C LEU A 105 26.16 30.66 -1.03
N VAL A 106 26.32 29.69 -0.15
CA VAL A 106 27.62 29.43 0.49
C VAL A 106 28.63 29.06 -0.58
N ARG A 107 29.77 29.77 -0.63
CA ARG A 107 30.79 29.64 -1.67
C ARG A 107 32.11 29.16 -1.10
N GLY A 108 32.83 28.38 -1.90
CA GLY A 108 34.20 27.97 -1.59
C GLY A 108 35.23 29.08 -1.77
N GLU A 109 36.50 28.77 -1.49
CA GLU A 109 37.62 29.69 -1.70
C GLU A 109 37.80 30.10 -3.18
N ASP A 110 37.34 29.28 -4.10
CA ASP A 110 37.33 29.55 -5.55
C ASP A 110 36.20 30.49 -6.01
N GLY A 111 35.29 30.86 -5.11
CA GLY A 111 34.13 31.71 -5.38
C GLY A 111 32.93 30.98 -5.97
N GLU A 112 33.03 29.68 -6.26
CA GLU A 112 31.93 28.88 -6.74
C GLU A 112 31.02 28.40 -5.59
N PRO A 113 29.71 28.20 -5.83
CA PRO A 113 28.83 27.62 -4.82
C PRO A 113 29.28 26.23 -4.40
N VAL A 114 29.39 26.00 -3.09
CA VAL A 114 29.65 24.67 -2.54
C VAL A 114 28.45 23.79 -2.80
N ALA A 115 28.66 22.66 -3.45
CA ALA A 115 27.63 21.68 -3.74
C ALA A 115 28.06 20.28 -3.28
N LEU A 116 27.12 19.53 -2.73
CA LEU A 116 27.28 18.13 -2.34
C LEU A 116 26.23 17.31 -3.09
N LYS A 117 26.59 16.09 -3.48
CA LYS A 117 25.62 15.13 -4.04
C LYS A 117 24.65 14.65 -2.94
N GLY A 118 23.39 14.39 -3.30
CA GLY A 118 22.39 13.96 -2.32
C GLY A 118 22.84 12.77 -1.49
N ARG A 119 23.55 11.80 -2.10
CA ARG A 119 24.10 10.63 -1.41
C ARG A 119 25.14 10.96 -0.32
N GLU A 120 25.82 12.11 -0.39
CA GLU A 120 26.83 12.53 0.56
C GLU A 120 26.23 13.02 1.89
N PHE A 121 24.91 13.26 1.93
CA PHE A 121 24.17 13.60 3.15
C PHE A 121 23.69 12.37 3.92
N THR A 122 23.83 11.18 3.38
CA THR A 122 23.27 9.95 3.95
C THR A 122 23.77 9.71 5.37
N GLY A 123 22.84 9.45 6.28
CA GLY A 123 23.12 9.20 7.70
C GLY A 123 23.25 10.46 8.56
N LEU A 124 23.22 11.67 7.99
CA LEU A 124 23.06 12.88 8.78
C LEU A 124 21.67 12.91 9.40
N THR A 125 21.58 13.44 10.62
CA THR A 125 20.36 13.49 11.38
C THR A 125 19.79 14.89 11.50
N TYR A 126 18.48 14.96 11.69
CA TYR A 126 17.75 16.21 11.85
C TYR A 126 16.60 16.05 12.86
N THR A 127 16.00 17.16 13.27
CA THR A 127 14.81 17.21 14.10
C THR A 127 13.62 17.72 13.29
N CYS A 128 12.57 16.92 13.20
CA CYS A 128 11.30 17.34 12.61
C CYS A 128 10.60 18.35 13.54
N PRO A 129 10.13 19.52 13.04
CA PRO A 129 9.55 20.57 13.88
C PRO A 129 8.24 20.16 14.56
N VAL A 130 7.49 19.22 14.00
CA VAL A 130 6.24 18.72 14.58
C VAL A 130 6.43 17.52 15.52
N ARG A 131 7.62 16.90 15.50
CA ARG A 131 7.96 15.73 16.31
C ARG A 131 9.41 15.83 16.81
N GLN A 132 9.57 16.42 17.99
CA GLN A 132 10.90 16.70 18.54
C GLN A 132 11.49 15.55 19.37
N ASP A 133 10.71 14.54 19.68
CA ASP A 133 11.08 13.35 20.45
C ASP A 133 11.88 12.33 19.63
N LEU A 134 11.77 12.38 18.30
CA LEU A 134 12.49 11.50 17.39
C LEU A 134 13.44 12.28 16.48
N LYS A 135 14.57 11.63 16.19
CA LYS A 135 15.54 12.07 15.19
C LYS A 135 15.23 11.39 13.87
N GLY A 136 15.06 12.19 12.82
CA GLY A 136 15.01 11.70 11.45
C GLY A 136 16.41 11.57 10.87
N THR A 137 16.55 10.77 9.82
CA THR A 137 17.79 10.57 9.07
C THR A 137 17.65 11.01 7.63
N ILE A 138 18.73 11.53 7.05
CA ILE A 138 18.78 11.81 5.62
C ILE A 138 19.17 10.52 4.89
N ILE A 139 18.42 10.19 3.87
CA ILE A 139 18.62 9.06 2.96
C ILE A 139 18.56 9.55 1.51
N TYR A 140 18.74 8.69 0.54
CA TYR A 140 18.51 9.03 -0.86
C TYR A 140 17.55 8.04 -1.50
N GLY A 141 16.89 8.46 -2.60
CA GLY A 141 15.97 7.61 -3.33
C GLY A 141 15.75 8.12 -4.76
N ASP A 142 15.64 7.18 -5.70
CA ASP A 142 15.45 7.49 -7.12
C ASP A 142 14.06 8.09 -7.43
N HIS A 143 13.11 7.99 -6.49
CA HIS A 143 11.78 8.61 -6.59
C HIS A 143 11.81 10.13 -6.43
N VAL A 144 12.90 10.69 -5.92
CA VAL A 144 13.04 12.14 -5.73
C VAL A 144 13.32 12.81 -7.08
N THR A 145 12.35 13.59 -7.57
CA THR A 145 12.47 14.36 -8.81
C THR A 145 12.85 15.80 -8.54
N LEU A 146 13.32 16.51 -9.58
CA LEU A 146 13.69 17.92 -9.52
C LEU A 146 12.73 18.81 -10.34
N ASP A 147 11.53 18.31 -10.60
CA ASP A 147 10.53 19.06 -11.39
C ASP A 147 9.80 20.11 -10.53
N SER A 148 9.75 19.88 -9.22
CA SER A 148 9.06 20.74 -8.25
C SER A 148 9.59 20.55 -6.83
N GLY A 149 9.17 21.45 -5.92
CA GLY A 149 9.54 21.39 -4.51
C GLY A 149 10.95 21.89 -4.23
N THR A 150 11.72 21.14 -3.45
CA THR A 150 13.07 21.51 -2.99
C THR A 150 14.13 20.47 -3.35
N GLY A 151 13.73 19.34 -3.95
CA GLY A 151 14.59 18.17 -4.11
C GLY A 151 14.84 17.40 -2.80
N ALA A 152 14.18 17.79 -1.70
CA ALA A 152 14.21 17.08 -0.43
C ALA A 152 12.78 16.69 -0.06
N VAL A 153 12.50 15.40 -0.12
CA VAL A 153 11.16 14.85 0.11
C VAL A 153 11.05 14.37 1.56
N HIS A 154 10.05 14.90 2.27
CA HIS A 154 9.63 14.37 3.55
C HIS A 154 9.20 12.90 3.38
N THR A 155 9.81 12.01 4.14
CA THR A 155 9.57 10.55 4.03
C THR A 155 8.83 10.06 5.26
N ALA A 156 7.62 9.52 5.01
CA ALA A 156 6.75 8.91 6.02
C ALA A 156 6.34 7.51 5.53
N PRO A 157 7.11 6.45 5.87
CA PRO A 157 6.96 5.10 5.31
C PRO A 157 5.56 4.48 5.51
N GLY A 158 4.83 4.94 6.53
CA GLY A 158 3.45 4.52 6.80
C GLY A 158 2.41 5.12 5.84
N HIS A 159 2.76 6.15 5.06
CA HIS A 159 1.81 6.95 4.29
C HIS A 159 2.17 7.13 2.81
N GLY A 160 3.25 6.52 2.31
CA GLY A 160 3.66 6.59 0.92
C GLY A 160 4.28 5.27 0.43
N GLN A 161 3.97 4.85 -0.80
CA GLN A 161 4.53 3.60 -1.35
C GLN A 161 6.03 3.72 -1.61
N ASP A 162 6.47 4.83 -2.21
CA ASP A 162 7.88 5.07 -2.48
C ASP A 162 8.65 5.27 -1.17
N ASP A 163 8.05 5.97 -0.20
CA ASP A 163 8.58 6.14 1.15
C ASP A 163 8.77 4.80 1.86
N TYR A 164 7.79 3.89 1.72
CA TYR A 164 7.87 2.56 2.29
C TYR A 164 8.99 1.73 1.67
N LEU A 165 9.13 1.73 0.34
CA LEU A 165 10.15 0.97 -0.37
C LEU A 165 11.57 1.45 -0.02
N VAL A 166 11.80 2.77 -0.02
CA VAL A 166 13.10 3.32 0.34
C VAL A 166 13.42 3.11 1.83
N ALA A 167 12.40 3.14 2.69
CA ALA A 167 12.58 2.87 4.12
C ALA A 167 13.04 1.44 4.40
N LEU A 168 12.57 0.45 3.62
CA LEU A 168 13.05 -0.93 3.71
C LEU A 168 14.55 -1.05 3.33
N GLU A 169 15.01 -0.29 2.34
CA GLU A 169 16.40 -0.30 1.89
C GLU A 169 17.35 0.26 2.95
N PHE A 170 16.92 1.31 3.67
CA PHE A 170 17.75 2.01 4.67
C PHE A 170 17.42 1.63 6.11
N ASP A 171 16.57 0.63 6.35
CA ASP A 171 16.12 0.20 7.68
C ASP A 171 15.55 1.36 8.52
N VAL A 172 14.77 2.24 7.88
CA VAL A 172 14.14 3.40 8.52
C VAL A 172 12.86 2.96 9.25
N PRO A 173 12.61 3.42 10.49
CA PRO A 173 11.42 3.05 11.24
C PRO A 173 10.11 3.42 10.53
N LEU A 174 9.15 2.52 10.56
CA LEU A 174 7.79 2.77 10.11
C LEU A 174 6.93 3.24 11.29
N LEU A 175 6.41 4.46 11.19
CA LEU A 175 5.46 5.03 12.14
C LEU A 175 4.08 5.11 11.48
N MET A 176 3.03 4.84 12.26
CA MET A 176 1.64 4.88 11.80
C MET A 176 0.74 5.60 12.81
N PRO A 177 0.88 6.92 12.96
CA PRO A 177 0.11 7.69 13.93
C PRO A 177 -1.31 8.05 13.46
N VAL A 178 -1.93 7.22 12.60
CA VAL A 178 -3.30 7.40 12.10
C VAL A 178 -4.07 6.11 12.28
N ASP A 179 -5.22 6.16 12.93
CA ASP A 179 -6.09 5.00 13.17
C ASP A 179 -6.93 4.59 11.94
N ASP A 180 -7.79 3.58 12.11
CA ASP A 180 -8.64 3.04 11.03
C ASP A 180 -9.74 3.99 10.56
N ASN A 181 -10.00 5.06 11.32
CA ASN A 181 -10.99 6.08 10.99
C ASN A 181 -10.36 7.33 10.35
N GLY A 182 -9.04 7.35 10.13
CA GLY A 182 -8.33 8.52 9.61
C GLY A 182 -8.00 9.57 10.68
N VAL A 183 -8.08 9.19 11.97
CA VAL A 183 -7.84 10.10 13.10
C VAL A 183 -6.42 9.92 13.62
N LEU A 184 -5.74 11.03 13.89
CA LEU A 184 -4.40 11.03 14.49
C LEU A 184 -4.44 10.47 15.91
N THR A 185 -3.60 9.48 16.20
CA THR A 185 -3.49 8.80 17.49
C THR A 185 -2.63 9.58 18.49
N ASP A 186 -2.55 9.09 19.73
CA ASP A 186 -1.65 9.63 20.76
C ASP A 186 -0.18 9.66 20.36
N GLU A 187 0.23 8.90 19.32
CA GLU A 187 1.58 8.96 18.76
C GLU A 187 1.84 10.25 17.97
N ALA A 188 0.80 10.96 17.56
CA ALA A 188 0.87 12.22 16.81
C ALA A 188 0.81 13.48 17.69
N VAL A 189 1.08 13.38 19.01
CA VAL A 189 1.06 14.57 19.91
C VAL A 189 1.92 15.70 19.31
N PRO A 190 1.40 16.96 19.27
CA PRO A 190 0.20 17.46 19.95
C PRO A 190 -1.11 17.42 19.11
N PHE A 191 -1.13 16.74 17.99
CA PHE A 191 -2.26 16.75 17.03
C PHE A 191 -3.22 15.56 17.21
N ALA A 192 -3.05 14.76 18.26
CA ALA A 192 -3.89 13.61 18.56
C ALA A 192 -5.38 13.97 18.62
N GLY A 193 -6.22 13.10 18.04
CA GLY A 193 -7.67 13.26 18.00
C GLY A 193 -8.21 14.10 16.84
N LEU A 194 -7.36 14.70 16.02
CA LEU A 194 -7.77 15.39 14.80
C LEU A 194 -7.93 14.39 13.64
N ASP A 195 -8.93 14.60 12.81
CA ASP A 195 -9.00 13.99 11.49
C ASP A 195 -7.87 14.50 10.61
N VAL A 196 -7.41 13.70 9.62
CA VAL A 196 -6.26 14.06 8.76
C VAL A 196 -6.50 15.37 7.99
N ASP A 197 -7.72 15.65 7.57
CA ASP A 197 -8.06 16.88 6.85
C ASP A 197 -8.07 18.08 7.80
N GLU A 198 -8.64 17.91 9.01
CA GLU A 198 -8.63 18.93 10.06
C GLU A 198 -7.21 19.22 10.58
N ALA A 199 -6.33 18.24 10.53
CA ALA A 199 -4.94 18.37 10.97
C ALA A 199 -4.12 19.29 10.07
N ASN A 200 -4.40 19.36 8.77
CA ASN A 200 -3.62 20.15 7.83
C ASN A 200 -3.50 21.64 8.24
N PRO A 201 -4.60 22.39 8.43
CA PRO A 201 -4.50 23.79 8.83
C PRO A 201 -3.89 23.98 10.22
N VAL A 202 -4.12 23.06 11.14
CA VAL A 202 -3.56 23.13 12.50
C VAL A 202 -2.05 22.95 12.49
N ILE A 203 -1.53 22.00 11.73
CA ILE A 203 -0.11 21.76 11.57
C ILE A 203 0.57 22.93 10.86
N ILE A 204 -0.05 23.49 9.83
CA ILE A 204 0.48 24.65 9.11
C ILE A 204 0.63 25.85 10.07
N GLU A 205 -0.38 26.12 10.89
CA GLU A 205 -0.32 27.22 11.87
C GLU A 205 0.75 26.95 12.94
N TRP A 206 0.85 25.71 13.43
CA TRP A 206 1.90 25.29 14.35
C TRP A 206 3.31 25.55 13.82
N LEU A 207 3.55 25.25 12.52
CA LEU A 207 4.83 25.49 11.86
C LEU A 207 5.13 27.00 11.70
N ARG A 208 4.08 27.79 11.40
CA ARG A 208 4.17 29.25 11.25
C ARG A 208 4.54 29.93 12.56
N GLU A 209 3.86 29.59 13.66
CA GLU A 209 4.14 30.14 14.99
C GLU A 209 5.58 29.87 15.46
N ARG A 210 6.18 28.76 15.00
CA ARG A 210 7.55 28.36 15.33
C ARG A 210 8.60 28.86 14.35
N GLY A 211 8.19 29.58 13.33
CA GLY A 211 9.08 30.11 12.31
C GLY A 211 9.79 29.02 11.50
N THR A 212 9.18 27.82 11.39
CA THR A 212 9.71 26.72 10.59
C THR A 212 9.03 26.57 9.24
N LEU A 213 7.86 27.18 9.05
CA LEU A 213 7.21 27.33 7.75
C LEU A 213 7.92 28.43 6.97
N VAL A 214 8.45 28.09 5.79
CA VAL A 214 9.13 29.04 4.89
C VAL A 214 8.16 29.62 3.87
N ALA A 215 7.35 28.75 3.25
CA ALA A 215 6.37 29.19 2.27
C ALA A 215 5.15 28.24 2.26
N GLN A 216 4.03 28.77 1.78
CA GLN A 216 2.79 28.03 1.56
C GLN A 216 2.14 28.52 0.27
N LYS A 217 1.66 27.57 -0.54
CA LYS A 217 0.74 27.86 -1.65
C LYS A 217 -0.24 26.72 -1.85
N GLU A 218 -1.31 26.95 -2.58
CA GLU A 218 -2.18 25.86 -3.04
C GLU A 218 -1.71 25.36 -4.39
N ILE A 219 -1.81 24.04 -4.58
CA ILE A 219 -1.53 23.41 -5.88
C ILE A 219 -2.72 22.57 -6.32
N LEU A 220 -2.99 22.58 -7.60
CA LEU A 220 -3.93 21.69 -8.26
C LEU A 220 -3.14 20.51 -8.82
N HIS A 221 -3.46 19.31 -8.42
CA HIS A 221 -2.79 18.11 -8.88
C HIS A 221 -3.75 16.93 -8.99
N SER A 222 -3.39 15.92 -9.76
CA SER A 222 -4.14 14.69 -9.88
C SER A 222 -3.96 13.84 -8.61
N TYR A 223 -5.07 13.49 -7.95
CA TYR A 223 -5.08 12.75 -6.69
C TYR A 223 -6.04 11.56 -6.76
N PRO A 224 -5.74 10.43 -6.11
CA PRO A 224 -6.62 9.26 -6.12
C PRO A 224 -7.84 9.47 -5.23
N HIS A 225 -9.03 9.18 -5.78
CA HIS A 225 -10.32 9.24 -5.11
C HIS A 225 -10.99 7.87 -5.09
N CYS A 226 -11.81 7.61 -4.10
CA CYS A 226 -12.63 6.40 -4.03
C CYS A 226 -13.62 6.37 -5.19
N TRP A 227 -13.61 5.32 -6.00
CA TRP A 227 -14.53 5.15 -7.13
C TRP A 227 -16.02 5.15 -6.75
N ARG A 228 -16.34 4.95 -5.46
CA ARG A 228 -17.71 4.85 -4.97
C ARG A 228 -18.25 6.14 -4.34
N CYS A 229 -17.51 6.74 -3.41
CA CYS A 229 -17.93 7.98 -2.74
C CYS A 229 -17.30 9.24 -3.33
N HIS A 230 -16.28 9.09 -4.21
CA HIS A 230 -15.52 10.15 -4.87
C HIS A 230 -14.75 11.07 -3.90
N GLU A 231 -14.56 10.63 -2.66
CA GLU A 231 -13.73 11.34 -1.69
C GLU A 231 -12.25 10.97 -1.86
N PRO A 232 -11.32 11.88 -1.52
CA PRO A 232 -9.88 11.59 -1.54
C PRO A 232 -9.54 10.38 -0.67
N VAL A 233 -8.56 9.57 -1.09
CA VAL A 233 -8.08 8.43 -0.31
C VAL A 233 -6.78 8.76 0.37
N ILE A 234 -6.53 8.18 1.55
CA ILE A 234 -5.24 8.24 2.22
C ILE A 234 -4.53 6.90 2.18
N PHE A 235 -3.19 6.93 2.19
CA PHE A 235 -2.37 5.73 2.27
C PHE A 235 -2.01 5.48 3.74
N ARG A 236 -2.18 4.23 4.18
CA ARG A 236 -1.85 3.76 5.53
C ARG A 236 -1.18 2.39 5.47
N ALA A 237 -0.09 2.22 6.19
CA ALA A 237 0.46 0.89 6.44
C ALA A 237 -0.41 0.18 7.48
N THR A 238 -0.87 -1.02 7.16
CA THR A 238 -1.70 -1.84 8.04
C THR A 238 -1.21 -3.27 8.04
N ASP A 239 -1.45 -3.98 9.15
CA ASP A 239 -1.23 -5.42 9.21
C ASP A 239 -2.20 -6.12 8.28
N GLN A 240 -1.68 -6.91 7.35
CA GLN A 240 -2.47 -7.63 6.37
C GLN A 240 -2.02 -9.08 6.25
N TRP A 241 -2.93 -9.94 5.79
CA TRP A 241 -2.65 -11.34 5.52
C TRP A 241 -2.24 -11.53 4.06
N PHE A 242 -1.11 -12.20 3.87
CA PHE A 242 -0.58 -12.48 2.52
C PHE A 242 -0.35 -13.96 2.30
N VAL A 243 -0.65 -14.41 1.07
CA VAL A 243 -0.09 -15.64 0.52
C VAL A 243 1.22 -15.27 -0.15
N SER A 244 2.33 -15.75 0.41
CA SER A 244 3.64 -15.55 -0.21
C SER A 244 3.75 -16.37 -1.49
N MET A 245 4.13 -15.72 -2.59
CA MET A 245 4.30 -16.37 -3.88
C MET A 245 5.59 -17.20 -3.95
N ASP A 246 6.59 -16.84 -3.17
CA ASP A 246 7.91 -17.48 -3.23
C ASP A 246 8.14 -18.53 -2.13
N LYS A 247 7.40 -18.44 -1.02
CA LYS A 247 7.45 -19.43 0.04
C LYS A 247 6.92 -20.78 -0.44
N ASN A 248 7.65 -21.85 -0.11
CA ASN A 248 7.37 -23.20 -0.58
C ASN A 248 7.29 -23.34 -2.11
N SER A 249 7.97 -22.46 -2.83
CA SER A 249 8.02 -22.43 -4.30
C SER A 249 6.64 -22.38 -4.97
N LEU A 250 5.67 -21.69 -4.38
CA LEU A 250 4.31 -21.61 -4.92
C LEU A 250 4.30 -21.09 -6.37
N ARG A 251 5.03 -20.00 -6.65
CA ARG A 251 5.18 -19.43 -7.98
C ARG A 251 5.74 -20.42 -8.99
N GLU A 252 6.88 -21.06 -8.64
CA GLU A 252 7.54 -22.02 -9.50
C GLU A 252 6.64 -23.23 -9.81
N ASN A 253 5.96 -23.77 -8.81
CA ASN A 253 5.08 -24.90 -8.96
C ASN A 253 3.84 -24.54 -9.80
N ALA A 254 3.27 -23.34 -9.64
CA ALA A 254 2.18 -22.86 -10.46
C ALA A 254 2.60 -22.68 -11.93
N LEU A 255 3.79 -22.12 -12.20
CA LEU A 255 4.33 -21.98 -13.56
C LEU A 255 4.57 -23.34 -14.21
N LYS A 256 5.13 -24.31 -13.49
CA LYS A 256 5.29 -25.69 -13.98
C LYS A 256 3.96 -26.34 -14.32
N ALA A 257 2.94 -26.16 -13.49
CA ALA A 257 1.60 -26.70 -13.76
C ALA A 257 0.95 -26.05 -14.99
N ILE A 258 1.13 -24.73 -15.17
CA ILE A 258 0.65 -24.01 -16.38
C ILE A 258 1.28 -24.58 -17.65
N GLU A 259 2.56 -24.87 -17.60
CA GLU A 259 3.32 -25.33 -18.77
C GLU A 259 3.06 -26.81 -19.10
N ASN A 260 2.97 -27.68 -18.07
CA ASN A 260 3.07 -29.11 -18.27
C ASN A 260 1.79 -29.90 -17.96
N ASP A 261 0.93 -29.39 -17.07
CA ASP A 261 -0.17 -30.17 -16.50
C ASP A 261 -1.57 -29.71 -16.94
N VAL A 262 -1.66 -28.56 -17.61
CA VAL A 262 -2.93 -27.94 -18.02
C VAL A 262 -3.00 -27.76 -19.55
N GLU A 263 -4.07 -28.24 -20.16
CA GLU A 263 -4.39 -27.96 -21.56
C GLU A 263 -5.08 -26.60 -21.69
N TRP A 264 -4.48 -25.69 -22.46
CA TRP A 264 -5.01 -24.34 -22.69
C TRP A 264 -5.68 -24.22 -24.05
N ILE A 265 -6.90 -23.73 -24.09
CA ILE A 265 -7.70 -23.54 -25.30
C ILE A 265 -8.17 -22.07 -25.37
N PRO A 266 -7.62 -21.27 -26.27
CA PRO A 266 -6.51 -21.55 -27.21
C PRO A 266 -5.14 -21.70 -26.52
N ALA A 267 -4.20 -22.40 -27.17
CA ALA A 267 -2.90 -22.73 -26.57
C ALA A 267 -2.07 -21.53 -26.10
N TRP A 268 -2.17 -20.37 -26.77
CA TRP A 268 -1.46 -19.15 -26.37
C TRP A 268 -1.87 -18.61 -24.99
N ALA A 269 -2.99 -19.06 -24.45
CA ALA A 269 -3.46 -18.66 -23.13
C ALA A 269 -2.50 -19.02 -22.00
N SER A 270 -1.70 -20.08 -22.19
CA SER A 270 -0.62 -20.45 -21.26
C SER A 270 0.40 -19.32 -21.05
N ASN A 271 0.80 -18.66 -22.13
CA ASN A 271 1.75 -17.53 -22.05
C ASN A 271 1.14 -16.35 -21.26
N ARG A 272 -0.16 -16.09 -21.44
CA ARG A 272 -0.84 -14.99 -20.77
C ARG A 272 -0.91 -15.21 -19.26
N ILE A 273 -1.37 -16.36 -18.81
CA ILE A 273 -1.45 -16.66 -17.38
C ILE A 273 -0.06 -16.85 -16.78
N GLY A 274 0.89 -17.44 -17.54
CA GLY A 274 2.26 -17.59 -17.12
C GLY A 274 2.94 -16.27 -16.79
N SER A 275 2.85 -15.26 -17.68
CA SER A 275 3.38 -13.92 -17.41
C SER A 275 2.71 -13.29 -16.17
N MET A 276 1.39 -13.42 -16.04
CA MET A 276 0.67 -12.87 -14.88
C MET A 276 1.07 -13.51 -13.55
N VAL A 277 1.45 -14.79 -13.54
CA VAL A 277 1.91 -15.49 -12.33
C VAL A 277 3.39 -15.21 -12.07
N ALA A 278 4.21 -15.09 -13.12
CA ALA A 278 5.64 -14.79 -13.00
C ALA A 278 5.89 -13.47 -12.26
N ASP A 279 5.16 -12.43 -12.66
CA ASP A 279 5.33 -11.07 -12.12
C ASP A 279 4.36 -10.76 -10.95
N ARG A 280 3.59 -11.76 -10.49
CA ARG A 280 2.61 -11.53 -9.43
C ARG A 280 3.30 -11.23 -8.10
N PRO A 281 2.97 -10.11 -7.42
CA PRO A 281 3.39 -9.89 -6.04
C PRO A 281 2.68 -10.87 -5.08
N ASP A 282 3.12 -10.90 -3.82
CA ASP A 282 2.42 -11.63 -2.76
C ASP A 282 0.94 -11.24 -2.74
N TRP A 283 0.06 -12.23 -2.59
CA TRP A 283 -1.38 -12.00 -2.67
C TRP A 283 -1.92 -11.57 -1.30
N CYS A 284 -2.32 -10.31 -1.16
CA CYS A 284 -3.06 -9.82 0.00
C CYS A 284 -4.48 -10.42 0.00
N ILE A 285 -4.78 -11.23 1.02
CA ILE A 285 -6.06 -11.95 1.12
C ILE A 285 -7.02 -11.37 2.17
N SER A 286 -6.58 -10.43 2.99
CA SER A 286 -7.43 -9.76 3.98
C SER A 286 -8.17 -8.56 3.40
N ARG A 287 -9.41 -8.35 3.86
CA ARG A 287 -10.24 -7.21 3.48
C ARG A 287 -10.98 -6.66 4.69
N GLN A 288 -11.05 -5.35 4.79
CA GLN A 288 -11.80 -4.60 5.80
C GLN A 288 -13.18 -4.25 5.23
N ARG A 289 -14.05 -5.26 5.11
CA ARG A 289 -15.42 -5.14 4.61
C ARG A 289 -16.38 -5.88 5.54
N SER A 290 -17.64 -5.49 5.51
CA SER A 290 -18.69 -6.09 6.36
C SER A 290 -19.33 -7.34 5.76
N TRP A 291 -19.06 -7.66 4.49
CA TRP A 291 -19.62 -8.83 3.81
C TRP A 291 -18.53 -9.73 3.25
N GLY A 292 -18.43 -10.94 3.74
CA GLY A 292 -17.49 -11.97 3.30
C GLY A 292 -17.22 -13.01 4.37
N VAL A 293 -16.40 -14.01 4.07
CA VAL A 293 -16.00 -15.05 5.01
C VAL A 293 -14.87 -14.52 5.88
N PRO A 294 -14.97 -14.59 7.24
CA PRO A 294 -13.91 -14.12 8.11
C PRO A 294 -12.64 -14.97 7.98
N ILE A 295 -11.49 -14.37 8.28
CA ILE A 295 -10.23 -15.09 8.40
C ILE A 295 -10.24 -15.82 9.75
N PRO A 296 -10.25 -17.18 9.78
CA PRO A 296 -10.53 -17.96 10.98
C PRO A 296 -9.29 -18.12 11.89
N VAL A 297 -8.69 -17.02 12.30
CA VAL A 297 -7.50 -16.99 13.16
C VAL A 297 -7.70 -16.07 14.35
N PHE A 298 -6.88 -16.23 15.38
CA PHE A 298 -6.95 -15.45 16.61
C PHE A 298 -5.65 -14.68 16.84
N LYS A 299 -5.75 -13.54 17.50
CA LYS A 299 -4.62 -12.79 18.07
C LYS A 299 -4.63 -12.97 19.59
N CYS A 300 -3.45 -13.14 20.18
CA CYS A 300 -3.30 -13.17 21.63
C CYS A 300 -3.49 -11.77 22.20
N ALA A 301 -4.43 -11.59 23.12
CA ALA A 301 -4.69 -10.31 23.77
C ALA A 301 -3.48 -9.72 24.53
N LYS A 302 -2.53 -10.60 24.97
CA LYS A 302 -1.36 -10.16 25.74
C LYS A 302 -0.15 -9.79 24.90
N CYS A 303 0.18 -10.55 23.87
CA CYS A 303 1.42 -10.38 23.09
C CYS A 303 1.20 -10.15 21.60
N GLY A 304 -0.05 -10.10 21.13
CA GLY A 304 -0.38 -9.88 19.72
C GLY A 304 -0.07 -11.06 18.79
N SER A 305 0.59 -12.12 19.29
CA SER A 305 0.96 -13.27 18.45
C SER A 305 -0.27 -13.97 17.90
N THR A 306 -0.17 -14.40 16.64
CA THR A 306 -1.22 -15.19 15.97
C THR A 306 -1.34 -16.58 16.59
N VAL A 307 -2.58 -17.04 16.78
CA VAL A 307 -2.93 -18.38 17.22
C VAL A 307 -3.78 -19.02 16.12
N ALA A 308 -3.21 -20.00 15.41
CA ALA A 308 -3.83 -20.71 14.31
C ALA A 308 -3.26 -22.12 14.25
N ASN A 309 -4.03 -23.11 14.70
CA ASN A 309 -3.65 -24.52 14.72
C ASN A 309 -4.86 -25.41 14.45
N GLU A 310 -4.65 -26.73 14.33
CA GLU A 310 -5.74 -27.68 14.05
C GLU A 310 -6.90 -27.56 15.04
N GLN A 311 -6.62 -27.41 16.34
CA GLN A 311 -7.67 -27.32 17.36
C GLN A 311 -8.55 -26.08 17.18
N THR A 312 -7.95 -24.94 16.83
CA THR A 312 -8.69 -23.71 16.57
C THR A 312 -9.47 -23.79 15.26
N PHE A 313 -8.89 -24.36 14.21
CA PHE A 313 -9.59 -24.54 12.93
C PHE A 313 -10.76 -25.50 13.04
N ASP A 314 -10.59 -26.65 13.69
CA ASP A 314 -11.68 -27.62 13.90
C ASP A 314 -12.85 -27.00 14.66
N ALA A 315 -12.56 -26.24 15.73
CA ALA A 315 -13.58 -25.56 16.51
C ALA A 315 -14.36 -24.52 15.67
N VAL A 316 -13.65 -23.77 14.81
CA VAL A 316 -14.30 -22.79 13.92
C VAL A 316 -15.10 -23.49 12.81
N ILE A 317 -14.60 -24.58 12.25
CA ILE A 317 -15.34 -25.40 11.27
C ILE A 317 -16.64 -25.90 11.89
N ASP A 318 -16.58 -26.48 13.10
CA ASP A 318 -17.79 -26.94 13.82
C ASP A 318 -18.76 -25.80 14.12
N LEU A 319 -18.27 -24.61 14.49
CA LEU A 319 -19.10 -23.43 14.70
C LEU A 319 -19.82 -23.04 13.41
N PHE A 320 -19.09 -22.93 12.31
CA PHE A 320 -19.67 -22.52 11.02
C PHE A 320 -20.67 -23.55 10.46
N TYR A 321 -20.44 -24.82 10.66
CA TYR A 321 -21.40 -25.86 10.30
C TYR A 321 -22.71 -25.77 11.09
N ARG A 322 -22.65 -25.39 12.35
CA ARG A 322 -23.83 -25.29 13.21
C ARG A 322 -24.59 -23.98 13.07
N GLU A 323 -23.88 -22.87 12.96
CA GLU A 323 -24.46 -21.54 13.14
C GLU A 323 -24.20 -20.59 11.95
N GLY A 324 -23.37 -21.01 10.99
CA GLY A 324 -22.94 -20.16 9.87
C GLY A 324 -21.77 -19.27 10.21
N ALA A 325 -21.20 -18.60 9.20
CA ALA A 325 -19.98 -17.78 9.36
C ALA A 325 -20.23 -16.51 10.22
N ASP A 326 -21.45 -15.99 10.28
CA ASP A 326 -21.81 -14.82 11.10
C ASP A 326 -21.58 -15.07 12.60
N ALA A 327 -21.56 -16.33 13.03
CA ALA A 327 -21.26 -16.71 14.41
C ALA A 327 -19.87 -16.23 14.85
N TRP A 328 -18.92 -16.07 13.93
CA TRP A 328 -17.59 -15.53 14.18
C TRP A 328 -17.60 -14.15 14.80
N PHE A 329 -18.52 -13.30 14.38
CA PHE A 329 -18.65 -11.91 14.83
C PHE A 329 -19.59 -11.74 16.03
N THR A 330 -20.37 -12.77 16.37
CA THR A 330 -21.43 -12.69 17.39
C THR A 330 -21.18 -13.57 18.61
N ARG A 331 -20.23 -14.54 18.52
CA ARG A 331 -19.88 -15.45 19.61
C ARG A 331 -18.53 -15.09 20.21
N GLU A 332 -18.40 -15.27 21.51
CA GLU A 332 -17.12 -15.14 22.20
C GLU A 332 -16.27 -16.42 21.98
N PRO A 333 -14.95 -16.28 21.76
CA PRO A 333 -14.06 -17.43 21.55
C PRO A 333 -14.14 -18.48 22.65
N SER A 334 -14.38 -18.10 23.90
CA SER A 334 -14.54 -18.98 25.04
C SER A 334 -15.75 -19.92 24.96
N GLU A 335 -16.74 -19.62 24.13
CA GLU A 335 -17.97 -20.40 23.97
C GLU A 335 -17.75 -21.63 23.04
N TYR A 336 -16.80 -21.56 22.11
CA TYR A 336 -16.59 -22.59 21.10
C TYR A 336 -15.17 -23.14 21.05
N LEU A 337 -14.16 -22.42 21.54
CA LEU A 337 -12.81 -22.96 21.59
C LEU A 337 -12.66 -24.04 22.66
N PRO A 338 -11.92 -25.12 22.37
CA PRO A 338 -11.63 -26.17 23.37
C PRO A 338 -10.91 -25.62 24.60
N ARG A 339 -11.21 -26.17 25.77
CA ARG A 339 -10.49 -25.82 27.00
C ARG A 339 -9.01 -26.16 26.87
N GLY A 340 -8.16 -25.18 27.20
CA GLY A 340 -6.70 -25.34 27.17
C GLY A 340 -6.03 -24.78 25.89
N VAL A 341 -6.79 -24.28 24.94
CA VAL A 341 -6.22 -23.47 23.84
C VAL A 341 -5.57 -22.22 24.42
N LYS A 342 -4.34 -21.96 24.06
CA LYS A 342 -3.53 -20.87 24.58
C LYS A 342 -2.50 -20.40 23.54
N CYS A 343 -2.05 -19.17 23.67
CA CYS A 343 -0.94 -18.64 22.88
C CYS A 343 0.34 -19.45 23.12
N GLU A 344 0.94 -19.95 22.08
CA GLU A 344 2.19 -20.74 22.15
C GLU A 344 3.39 -19.86 22.57
N THR A 345 3.34 -18.56 22.31
CA THR A 345 4.42 -17.62 22.64
C THR A 345 4.44 -17.24 24.12
N CYS A 346 3.28 -16.93 24.73
CA CYS A 346 3.24 -16.39 26.09
C CYS A 346 2.33 -17.14 27.06
N GLY A 347 1.62 -18.20 26.60
CA GLY A 347 0.73 -19.03 27.40
C GLY A 347 -0.60 -18.37 27.80
N CYS A 348 -0.91 -17.17 27.31
CA CYS A 348 -2.19 -16.48 27.55
C CYS A 348 -3.33 -17.25 26.91
N THR A 349 -4.47 -17.33 27.59
CA THR A 349 -5.70 -18.00 27.12
C THR A 349 -6.75 -17.01 26.57
N GLU A 350 -6.51 -15.72 26.70
CA GLU A 350 -7.38 -14.69 26.17
C GLU A 350 -7.01 -14.42 24.71
N LEU A 351 -7.91 -14.78 23.82
CA LEU A 351 -7.73 -14.74 22.37
C LEU A 351 -8.82 -13.86 21.76
N THR A 352 -8.41 -12.97 20.86
CA THR A 352 -9.30 -12.09 20.09
C THR A 352 -9.42 -12.61 18.66
N PRO A 353 -10.61 -12.82 18.11
CA PRO A 353 -10.78 -13.23 16.73
C PRO A 353 -10.33 -12.13 15.76
N GLU A 354 -9.75 -12.53 14.63
CA GLU A 354 -9.45 -11.61 13.52
C GLU A 354 -10.75 -11.00 12.99
N LYS A 355 -10.73 -9.70 12.67
CA LYS A 355 -11.90 -8.98 12.18
C LYS A 355 -11.98 -8.91 10.67
N ASP A 356 -10.85 -9.11 10.01
CA ASP A 356 -10.78 -9.07 8.56
C ASP A 356 -11.47 -10.26 7.92
N ILE A 357 -12.01 -10.04 6.72
CA ILE A 357 -12.60 -11.09 5.89
C ILE A 357 -11.64 -11.47 4.76
N LEU A 358 -11.88 -12.62 4.16
CA LEU A 358 -11.13 -13.09 3.00
C LEU A 358 -11.47 -12.30 1.73
N ASP A 359 -10.49 -12.17 0.86
CA ASP A 359 -10.68 -11.71 -0.51
C ASP A 359 -11.69 -12.60 -1.24
N VAL A 360 -12.67 -12.00 -1.93
CA VAL A 360 -13.66 -12.73 -2.74
C VAL A 360 -13.01 -13.66 -3.78
N TRP A 361 -11.81 -13.33 -4.26
CA TRP A 361 -11.04 -14.21 -5.14
C TRP A 361 -10.49 -15.45 -4.44
N TRP A 362 -10.28 -15.38 -3.12
CA TRP A 362 -10.00 -16.56 -2.32
C TRP A 362 -11.22 -17.46 -2.24
N GLU A 363 -12.39 -16.91 -1.93
CA GLU A 363 -13.65 -17.66 -1.83
C GLU A 363 -13.96 -18.40 -3.14
N SER A 364 -13.90 -17.68 -4.26
CA SER A 364 -14.07 -18.30 -5.56
C SER A 364 -12.94 -19.26 -5.93
N GLY A 365 -11.71 -18.92 -5.52
CA GLY A 365 -10.51 -19.73 -5.76
C GLY A 365 -10.56 -21.10 -5.15
N VAL A 366 -11.20 -21.28 -3.98
CA VAL A 366 -11.30 -22.57 -3.28
C VAL A 366 -12.50 -23.42 -3.70
N SER A 367 -13.23 -23.03 -4.75
CA SER A 367 -14.39 -23.79 -5.27
C SER A 367 -14.07 -25.24 -5.64
N HIS A 368 -12.82 -25.52 -6.05
CA HIS A 368 -12.35 -26.88 -6.28
C HIS A 368 -12.37 -27.74 -4.99
N THR A 369 -12.19 -27.16 -3.82
CA THR A 369 -12.26 -27.83 -2.53
C THR A 369 -13.69 -27.87 -2.02
N SER A 370 -14.34 -26.71 -1.92
CA SER A 370 -15.67 -26.57 -1.32
C SER A 370 -16.78 -27.24 -2.12
N VAL A 371 -16.59 -27.40 -3.43
CA VAL A 371 -17.58 -28.05 -4.31
C VAL A 371 -17.07 -29.40 -4.80
N LEU A 372 -15.97 -29.44 -5.57
CA LEU A 372 -15.59 -30.67 -6.26
C LEU A 372 -15.17 -31.77 -5.29
N LYS A 373 -14.24 -31.48 -4.35
CA LYS A 373 -13.79 -32.49 -3.38
C LYS A 373 -14.86 -32.80 -2.33
N HIS A 374 -15.56 -31.78 -1.84
CA HIS A 374 -16.58 -31.99 -0.81
C HIS A 374 -17.78 -32.83 -1.32
N ARG A 375 -18.07 -32.78 -2.62
CA ARG A 375 -19.19 -33.48 -3.25
C ARG A 375 -18.77 -34.63 -4.17
N GLU A 376 -17.61 -35.23 -3.94
CA GLU A 376 -17.14 -36.41 -4.69
C GLU A 376 -18.15 -37.57 -4.61
N ALA A 377 -18.83 -37.75 -3.48
CA ALA A 377 -19.88 -38.77 -3.29
C ALA A 377 -21.08 -38.56 -4.22
N GLU A 378 -21.29 -37.34 -4.74
CA GLU A 378 -22.33 -37.02 -5.71
C GLU A 378 -21.85 -37.16 -7.18
N GLY A 379 -20.63 -37.66 -7.38
CA GLY A 379 -20.04 -37.89 -8.70
C GLY A 379 -19.19 -36.75 -9.25
N LEU A 380 -18.97 -35.70 -8.49
CA LEU A 380 -18.04 -34.65 -8.87
C LEU A 380 -16.59 -35.14 -8.77
N ARG A 381 -15.69 -34.49 -9.51
CA ARG A 381 -14.27 -34.91 -9.58
C ARG A 381 -13.32 -33.73 -9.37
N PHE A 382 -12.24 -34.00 -8.67
CA PHE A 382 -11.10 -33.10 -8.54
C PHE A 382 -9.84 -33.81 -9.10
N PRO A 383 -9.03 -33.14 -9.95
CA PRO A 383 -9.30 -31.84 -10.61
C PRO A 383 -10.51 -31.87 -11.55
N ALA A 384 -11.10 -30.69 -11.84
CA ALA A 384 -12.13 -30.54 -12.86
C ALA A 384 -11.59 -30.95 -14.23
N ASP A 385 -12.46 -31.49 -15.09
CA ASP A 385 -12.04 -31.79 -16.46
C ASP A 385 -11.81 -30.51 -17.27
N MET A 386 -12.64 -29.47 -17.07
CA MET A 386 -12.51 -28.19 -17.76
C MET A 386 -13.04 -27.03 -16.92
N TYR A 387 -12.29 -25.90 -16.91
CA TYR A 387 -12.82 -24.58 -16.55
C TYR A 387 -13.12 -23.80 -17.82
N LEU A 388 -14.30 -23.16 -17.86
CA LEU A 388 -14.78 -22.41 -19.02
C LEU A 388 -15.29 -21.03 -18.57
N GLU A 389 -14.63 -19.96 -19.00
CA GLU A 389 -14.97 -18.58 -18.68
C GLU A 389 -14.37 -17.58 -19.68
N GLY A 390 -14.58 -16.29 -19.43
CA GLY A 390 -14.00 -15.21 -20.22
C GLY A 390 -12.49 -15.05 -20.02
N SER A 391 -11.86 -14.39 -20.96
CA SER A 391 -10.40 -14.17 -20.96
C SER A 391 -9.88 -13.27 -19.81
N ASP A 392 -10.75 -12.50 -19.14
CA ASP A 392 -10.44 -11.72 -17.95
C ASP A 392 -10.12 -12.60 -16.74
N GLN A 393 -10.63 -13.86 -16.72
CA GLN A 393 -10.41 -14.79 -15.61
C GLN A 393 -8.96 -15.31 -15.50
N HIS A 394 -8.09 -14.99 -16.45
CA HIS A 394 -6.65 -15.23 -16.29
C HIS A 394 -6.06 -14.44 -15.11
N ARG A 395 -6.65 -13.29 -14.76
CA ARG A 395 -6.33 -12.52 -13.55
C ARG A 395 -7.39 -12.65 -12.45
N GLY A 396 -8.34 -13.54 -12.60
CA GLY A 396 -9.41 -13.81 -11.67
C GLY A 396 -9.44 -15.28 -11.26
N TRP A 397 -10.56 -15.96 -11.51
CA TRP A 397 -10.84 -17.31 -11.04
C TRP A 397 -9.84 -18.38 -11.51
N PHE A 398 -9.35 -18.32 -12.75
CA PHE A 398 -8.34 -19.28 -13.20
C PHE A 398 -7.08 -19.21 -12.35
N GLN A 399 -6.61 -17.99 -12.07
CA GLN A 399 -5.38 -17.79 -11.29
C GLN A 399 -5.58 -18.08 -9.81
N SER A 400 -6.66 -17.58 -9.19
CA SER A 400 -6.92 -17.80 -7.77
C SER A 400 -7.15 -19.29 -7.46
N SER A 401 -7.89 -20.02 -8.32
CA SER A 401 -8.05 -21.47 -8.19
C SER A 401 -6.73 -22.21 -8.35
N LEU A 402 -5.88 -21.81 -9.30
CA LEU A 402 -4.59 -22.46 -9.51
C LEU A 402 -3.70 -22.31 -8.26
N LEU A 403 -3.55 -21.08 -7.76
CA LEU A 403 -2.69 -20.78 -6.62
C LEU A 403 -3.15 -21.49 -5.35
N THR A 404 -4.44 -21.47 -5.05
CA THR A 404 -4.98 -22.16 -3.86
C THR A 404 -4.87 -23.68 -3.96
N SER A 405 -5.06 -24.25 -5.15
CA SER A 405 -4.94 -25.70 -5.37
C SER A 405 -3.48 -26.18 -5.30
N ILE A 406 -2.57 -25.48 -5.97
CA ILE A 406 -1.13 -25.79 -5.91
C ILE A 406 -0.62 -25.64 -4.48
N GLY A 407 -1.02 -24.57 -3.79
CA GLY A 407 -0.62 -24.35 -2.39
C GLY A 407 -1.10 -25.43 -1.43
N ALA A 408 -2.34 -25.91 -1.60
CA ALA A 408 -2.96 -26.87 -0.70
C ALA A 408 -2.68 -28.34 -1.08
N TYR A 409 -2.60 -28.65 -2.38
CA TYR A 409 -2.57 -30.03 -2.87
C TYR A 409 -1.41 -30.35 -3.80
N GLY A 410 -0.64 -29.37 -4.24
CA GLY A 410 0.47 -29.55 -5.18
C GLY A 410 0.05 -29.88 -6.62
N VAL A 411 -1.25 -29.80 -6.95
CA VAL A 411 -1.80 -30.13 -8.28
C VAL A 411 -2.74 -29.01 -8.76
N PRO A 412 -2.86 -28.76 -10.09
CA PRO A 412 -3.80 -27.79 -10.61
C PRO A 412 -5.24 -28.21 -10.36
N PRO A 413 -6.20 -27.27 -10.25
CA PRO A 413 -7.59 -27.56 -9.95
C PRO A 413 -8.40 -28.04 -11.17
N TYR A 414 -7.83 -27.97 -12.35
CA TYR A 414 -8.40 -28.28 -13.65
C TYR A 414 -7.39 -28.97 -14.56
N LYS A 415 -7.88 -29.82 -15.47
CA LYS A 415 -7.08 -30.47 -16.52
C LYS A 415 -6.98 -29.61 -17.77
N SER A 416 -8.06 -28.88 -18.08
CA SER A 416 -8.07 -27.96 -19.23
C SER A 416 -8.77 -26.64 -18.85
N VAL A 417 -8.39 -25.58 -19.57
CA VAL A 417 -9.02 -24.26 -19.48
C VAL A 417 -9.38 -23.80 -20.88
N MET A 418 -10.67 -23.52 -21.09
CA MET A 418 -11.15 -22.88 -22.31
C MET A 418 -11.62 -21.47 -21.99
N HIS A 419 -11.13 -20.48 -22.73
CA HIS A 419 -11.64 -19.12 -22.58
C HIS A 419 -12.21 -18.56 -23.87
N CYS A 420 -13.26 -17.74 -23.75
CA CYS A 420 -13.83 -16.95 -24.83
C CYS A 420 -13.45 -15.46 -24.67
N GLY A 421 -13.60 -14.69 -25.75
CA GLY A 421 -13.55 -13.23 -25.72
C GLY A 421 -14.82 -12.63 -25.09
N PHE A 422 -14.83 -11.32 -24.94
CA PHE A 422 -16.03 -10.59 -24.53
C PHE A 422 -17.03 -10.51 -25.67
N THR A 423 -18.32 -10.51 -25.34
CA THR A 423 -19.35 -10.08 -26.26
C THR A 423 -19.20 -8.59 -26.54
N VAL A 424 -19.19 -8.22 -27.81
CA VAL A 424 -19.00 -6.85 -28.27
C VAL A 424 -20.18 -6.36 -29.06
N ASP A 425 -20.38 -5.04 -29.07
CA ASP A 425 -21.40 -4.38 -29.92
C ASP A 425 -20.89 -4.24 -31.37
N GLU A 426 -21.70 -3.60 -32.22
CA GLU A 426 -21.39 -3.40 -33.65
C GLU A 426 -20.11 -2.56 -33.87
N GLU A 427 -19.75 -1.72 -32.91
CA GLU A 427 -18.53 -0.92 -32.91
C GLU A 427 -17.32 -1.65 -32.31
N GLY A 428 -17.47 -2.92 -31.89
CA GLY A 428 -16.42 -3.71 -31.28
C GLY A 428 -16.13 -3.40 -29.82
N ARG A 429 -16.99 -2.63 -29.14
CA ARG A 429 -16.85 -2.29 -27.72
C ARG A 429 -17.43 -3.41 -26.85
N LYS A 430 -16.78 -3.73 -25.75
CA LYS A 430 -17.29 -4.69 -24.77
C LYS A 430 -18.71 -4.29 -24.31
N MET A 431 -19.66 -5.23 -24.41
CA MET A 431 -21.01 -5.04 -23.85
C MET A 431 -20.93 -4.98 -22.32
N SER A 432 -21.52 -3.93 -21.73
CA SER A 432 -21.59 -3.75 -20.30
C SER A 432 -22.86 -3.00 -19.87
N LYS A 433 -23.30 -3.25 -18.63
CA LYS A 433 -24.46 -2.55 -18.06
C LYS A 433 -24.21 -1.03 -17.95
N SER A 434 -22.98 -0.63 -17.67
CA SER A 434 -22.61 0.80 -17.56
C SER A 434 -22.67 1.54 -18.89
N LEU A 435 -22.38 0.87 -20.01
CA LEU A 435 -22.50 1.45 -21.35
C LEU A 435 -23.90 1.34 -21.92
N GLY A 436 -24.76 0.50 -21.34
CA GLY A 436 -26.12 0.27 -21.83
C GLY A 436 -26.20 -0.37 -23.24
N ASN A 437 -25.10 -0.97 -23.70
CA ASN A 437 -24.95 -1.55 -25.03
C ASN A 437 -25.15 -3.08 -25.05
N GLY A 438 -25.70 -3.65 -23.97
CA GLY A 438 -26.06 -5.06 -23.90
C GLY A 438 -27.34 -5.38 -24.65
N ILE A 439 -27.40 -6.57 -25.26
CA ILE A 439 -28.61 -7.12 -25.91
C ILE A 439 -29.28 -8.07 -24.92
N ASP A 440 -30.59 -7.89 -24.70
CA ASP A 440 -31.37 -8.80 -23.88
C ASP A 440 -31.48 -10.17 -24.58
N PRO A 441 -31.16 -11.29 -23.90
CA PRO A 441 -31.34 -12.63 -24.47
C PRO A 441 -32.77 -12.92 -24.97
N GLU A 442 -33.80 -12.36 -24.34
CA GLU A 442 -35.18 -12.52 -24.82
C GLU A 442 -35.41 -11.81 -26.15
N GLU A 443 -34.88 -10.61 -26.34
CA GLU A 443 -34.94 -9.89 -27.62
C GLU A 443 -34.24 -10.68 -28.72
N MET A 444 -33.06 -11.27 -28.39
CA MET A 444 -32.33 -12.11 -29.32
C MET A 444 -33.12 -13.37 -29.69
N CYS A 445 -33.74 -14.03 -28.73
CA CYS A 445 -34.61 -15.20 -28.98
C CYS A 445 -35.80 -14.84 -29.83
N LEU A 446 -36.46 -13.71 -29.59
CA LEU A 446 -37.59 -13.22 -30.39
C LEU A 446 -37.15 -12.85 -31.81
N SER A 447 -35.96 -12.26 -31.96
CA SER A 447 -35.41 -11.93 -33.29
C SER A 447 -35.13 -13.18 -34.14
N LEU A 448 -34.68 -14.27 -33.53
CA LEU A 448 -34.37 -15.53 -34.21
C LEU A 448 -35.61 -16.32 -34.66
N ILE A 449 -36.81 -16.03 -34.14
CA ILE A 449 -38.07 -16.65 -34.57
C ILE A 449 -38.32 -16.37 -36.05
N HIS A 450 -37.81 -15.29 -36.59
CA HIS A 450 -38.00 -14.92 -38.00
C HIS A 450 -37.03 -15.60 -38.96
N ILE A 451 -36.07 -16.31 -38.45
CA ILE A 451 -35.07 -17.06 -39.22
C ILE A 451 -35.52 -18.50 -39.41
#